data_461a501f5358c3ab1d2a88c2f763edbb
#
_entry.id   461a501f5358c3ab1d2a88c2f763edbb
#
_cell.length_a   1.000
_cell.length_b   1.000
_cell.length_c   1.000
_cell.angle_alpha   90.00
_cell.angle_beta   90.00
_cell.angle_gamma   90.00
#
_symmetry.space_group_name_H-M   'P 1'
#
loop_
_entity.id
_entity.type
_entity.pdbx_description
1 polymer ?
#
loop_
_entity_poly.entity_id
_entity_poly.type
_entity_poly.pdbx_seq_one_letter_code
_entity_poly.pdbx_strand_id
1 'polypeptide(L)'
;MKENKFLRINWFCVGTLLVIPLIFLKFWMWPPTTEIIVLCVFVVLKFLFFGVTNNSINKNGVKRTNYFFGFTIRKIDWNKIKCFAQVNEEWTGSHAVHNEDSIWFIGFDDILFFRIVAKNKTELNSIISEANNYKEKYEKILKYNDPVNTIYRLRKVRYDRIKL
;
A
#
# COMPACT_ATOMS: atom_id res chain seq x y z
N MET A 1 -10.74 11.41 -20.19
CA MET A 1 -10.68 10.03 -19.62
C MET A 1 -10.80 10.11 -18.11
N LYS A 2 -11.73 9.35 -17.54
CA LYS A 2 -11.94 9.30 -16.08
C LYS A 2 -10.80 8.50 -15.47
N GLU A 3 -10.05 9.07 -14.55
CA GLU A 3 -8.93 8.40 -13.88
C GLU A 3 -9.51 7.39 -12.87
N ASN A 4 -9.19 6.10 -13.04
CA ASN A 4 -9.59 5.09 -12.07
C ASN A 4 -8.73 5.22 -10.81
N LYS A 5 -9.39 5.36 -9.67
CA LYS A 5 -8.76 5.55 -8.36
C LYS A 5 -9.03 4.32 -7.49
N PHE A 6 -7.96 3.74 -6.98
CA PHE A 6 -7.99 2.58 -6.10
C PHE A 6 -7.69 3.03 -4.66
N LEU A 7 -8.70 3.03 -3.82
CA LEU A 7 -8.61 3.46 -2.43
C LEU A 7 -7.82 2.43 -1.60
N ARG A 8 -6.84 2.91 -0.85
CA ARG A 8 -6.08 2.12 0.12
C ARG A 8 -6.19 2.72 1.51
N ILE A 9 -6.55 1.89 2.48
CA ILE A 9 -6.56 2.23 3.91
C ILE A 9 -5.32 1.63 4.57
N ASN A 10 -4.59 2.44 5.32
CA ASN A 10 -3.48 1.97 6.13
C ASN A 10 -3.99 1.60 7.52
N TRP A 11 -4.27 0.32 7.72
CA TRP A 11 -4.83 -0.20 8.97
C TRP A 11 -3.95 0.07 10.20
N PHE A 12 -2.64 0.19 10.01
CA PHE A 12 -1.74 0.58 11.10
C PHE A 12 -2.05 2.01 11.59
N CYS A 13 -2.29 2.94 10.66
CA CYS A 13 -2.69 4.29 11.04
C CYS A 13 -4.08 4.34 11.67
N VAL A 14 -5.02 3.49 11.24
CA VAL A 14 -6.35 3.35 11.86
C VAL A 14 -6.21 2.79 13.27
N GLY A 15 -5.42 1.73 13.47
CA GLY A 15 -5.17 1.14 14.77
C GLY A 15 -4.56 2.14 15.78
N THR A 16 -3.57 2.93 15.32
CA THR A 16 -2.99 3.97 16.19
C THR A 16 -4.00 5.06 16.56
N LEU A 17 -4.94 5.39 15.67
CA LEU A 17 -6.00 6.34 15.96
C LEU A 17 -6.96 5.83 17.06
N LEU A 18 -7.26 4.52 17.07
CA LEU A 18 -8.13 3.90 18.09
C LEU A 18 -7.51 3.89 19.50
N VAL A 19 -6.19 4.04 19.60
CA VAL A 19 -5.52 4.14 20.91
C VAL A 19 -5.85 5.47 21.61
N ILE A 20 -6.15 6.53 20.86
CA ILE A 20 -6.46 7.85 21.42
C ILE A 20 -7.63 7.82 22.42
N PRO A 21 -8.84 7.31 22.05
CA PRO A 21 -9.95 7.25 22.99
C PRO A 21 -9.66 6.35 24.21
N LEU A 22 -8.86 5.28 24.04
CA LEU A 22 -8.45 4.43 25.17
C LEU A 22 -7.56 5.19 26.17
N ILE A 23 -6.66 6.04 25.66
CA ILE A 23 -5.86 6.94 26.49
C ILE A 23 -6.78 7.89 27.26
N PHE A 24 -7.72 8.54 26.59
CA PHE A 24 -8.65 9.47 27.23
C PHE A 24 -9.54 8.79 28.27
N LEU A 25 -10.03 7.57 28.03
CA LEU A 25 -10.81 6.79 28.99
C LEU A 25 -10.02 6.49 30.28
N LYS A 26 -8.74 6.13 30.13
CA LYS A 26 -7.85 5.87 31.27
C LYS A 26 -7.53 7.15 32.05
N PHE A 27 -7.42 8.29 31.40
CA PHE A 27 -7.07 9.58 31.97
C PHE A 27 -8.29 10.45 32.34
N TRP A 28 -9.52 9.90 32.26
CA TRP A 28 -10.73 10.61 32.73
C TRP A 28 -10.62 11.14 34.14
N MET A 29 -9.87 10.46 35.01
CA MET A 29 -9.64 10.84 36.39
C MET A 29 -8.41 11.78 36.59
N TRP A 30 -7.59 12.00 35.56
CA TRP A 30 -6.38 12.81 35.64
C TRP A 30 -6.31 13.70 34.39
N PRO A 31 -6.10 15.02 34.53
CA PRO A 31 -6.00 15.89 33.36
C PRO A 31 -4.84 15.44 32.48
N PRO A 32 -5.03 15.35 31.16
CA PRO A 32 -3.99 14.92 30.21
C PRO A 32 -2.83 15.93 30.27
N THR A 33 -1.61 15.42 30.35
CA THR A 33 -0.42 16.26 30.26
C THR A 33 -0.29 16.84 28.85
N THR A 34 0.42 17.95 28.71
CA THR A 34 0.66 18.60 27.41
C THR A 34 1.26 17.61 26.39
N GLU A 35 2.15 16.70 26.86
CA GLU A 35 2.77 15.69 26.00
C GLU A 35 1.75 14.72 25.39
N ILE A 36 0.72 14.33 26.16
CA ILE A 36 -0.34 13.43 25.67
C ILE A 36 -1.17 14.14 24.61
N ILE A 37 -1.49 15.41 24.80
CA ILE A 37 -2.23 16.21 23.82
C ILE A 37 -1.41 16.31 22.51
N VAL A 38 -0.12 16.63 22.62
CA VAL A 38 0.79 16.70 21.46
C VAL A 38 0.87 15.37 20.74
N LEU A 39 0.99 14.25 21.47
CA LEU A 39 0.99 12.91 20.88
C LEU A 39 -0.31 12.61 20.12
N CYS A 40 -1.46 12.92 20.69
CA CYS A 40 -2.76 12.74 20.06
C CYS A 40 -2.87 13.55 18.76
N VAL A 41 -2.45 14.80 18.77
CA VAL A 41 -2.42 15.67 17.57
C VAL A 41 -1.52 15.04 16.49
N PHE A 42 -0.33 14.56 16.89
CA PHE A 42 0.60 13.92 15.95
C PHE A 42 0.02 12.65 15.32
N VAL A 43 -0.68 11.81 16.09
CA VAL A 43 -1.34 10.59 15.57
C VAL A 43 -2.46 10.95 14.60
N VAL A 44 -3.27 11.97 14.89
CA VAL A 44 -4.32 12.45 14.00
C VAL A 44 -3.70 12.99 12.69
N LEU A 45 -2.68 13.82 12.77
CA LEU A 45 -1.97 14.31 11.59
C LEU A 45 -1.40 13.18 10.76
N LYS A 46 -0.73 12.20 11.39
CA LYS A 46 -0.22 11.02 10.70
C LYS A 46 -1.32 10.25 9.95
N PHE A 47 -2.50 10.09 10.55
CA PHE A 47 -3.64 9.46 9.90
C PHE A 47 -4.13 10.29 8.69
N LEU A 48 -4.30 11.60 8.85
CA LEU A 48 -4.73 12.48 7.77
C LEU A 48 -3.75 12.49 6.58
N PHE A 49 -2.44 12.41 6.86
CA PHE A 49 -1.42 12.42 5.81
C PHE A 49 -1.21 11.06 5.13
N PHE A 50 -1.27 9.95 5.88
CA PHE A 50 -0.85 8.63 5.39
C PHE A 50 -1.88 7.52 5.62
N GLY A 51 -2.96 7.78 6.34
CA GLY A 51 -3.96 6.77 6.71
C GLY A 51 -4.81 6.31 5.54
N VAL A 52 -5.19 7.24 4.65
CA VAL A 52 -6.01 6.94 3.48
C VAL A 52 -5.38 7.53 2.24
N THR A 53 -5.17 6.69 1.24
CA THR A 53 -4.52 7.07 -0.02
C THR A 53 -5.27 6.52 -1.23
N ASN A 54 -5.19 7.21 -2.36
CA ASN A 54 -5.65 6.73 -3.64
C ASN A 54 -4.44 6.33 -4.50
N ASN A 55 -4.47 5.12 -5.05
CA ASN A 55 -3.58 4.74 -6.14
C ASN A 55 -4.30 4.97 -7.45
N SER A 56 -3.60 5.45 -8.46
CA SER A 56 -4.14 5.62 -9.79
C SER A 56 -3.10 5.30 -10.85
N ILE A 57 -3.58 4.79 -11.96
CA ILE A 57 -2.83 4.45 -13.16
C ILE A 57 -3.31 5.40 -14.25
N ASN A 58 -2.39 6.06 -14.95
CA ASN A 58 -2.71 6.97 -16.03
C ASN A 58 -1.59 7.00 -17.07
N LYS A 59 -1.77 7.77 -18.14
CA LYS A 59 -0.80 7.90 -19.25
C LYS A 59 0.62 8.33 -18.83
N ASN A 60 0.76 8.98 -17.68
CA ASN A 60 2.05 9.48 -17.19
C ASN A 60 2.75 8.49 -16.24
N GLY A 61 2.05 7.44 -15.78
CA GLY A 61 2.60 6.47 -14.84
C GLY A 61 1.64 6.05 -13.76
N VAL A 62 2.21 5.53 -12.68
CA VAL A 62 1.49 5.10 -11.47
C VAL A 62 1.75 6.10 -10.37
N LYS A 63 0.70 6.58 -9.72
CA LYS A 63 0.82 7.54 -8.62
C LYS A 63 -0.01 7.15 -7.40
N ARG A 64 0.45 7.58 -6.22
CA ARG A 64 -0.27 7.54 -4.96
C ARG A 64 -0.48 8.94 -4.46
N THR A 65 -1.73 9.29 -4.19
CA THR A 65 -2.11 10.59 -3.66
C THR A 65 -2.75 10.44 -2.29
N ASN A 66 -2.58 11.44 -1.45
CA ASN A 66 -3.34 11.53 -0.22
C ASN A 66 -4.83 11.69 -0.55
N TYR A 67 -5.69 11.00 0.22
CA TYR A 67 -7.13 11.05 -0.02
C TYR A 67 -7.74 12.42 0.35
N PHE A 68 -7.34 12.97 1.49
CA PHE A 68 -7.95 14.19 2.07
C PHE A 68 -7.46 15.46 1.37
N PHE A 69 -6.15 15.55 1.12
CA PHE A 69 -5.52 16.78 0.63
C PHE A 69 -5.12 16.71 -0.85
N GLY A 70 -5.21 15.54 -1.49
CA GLY A 70 -4.93 15.36 -2.91
C GLY A 70 -3.45 15.47 -3.34
N PHE A 71 -2.51 15.77 -2.43
CA PHE A 71 -1.10 15.86 -2.78
C PHE A 71 -0.52 14.48 -3.16
N THR A 72 0.49 14.49 -4.02
CA THR A 72 1.14 13.28 -4.49
C THR A 72 2.19 12.81 -3.48
N ILE A 73 1.97 11.62 -2.91
CA ILE A 73 2.92 10.98 -1.99
C ILE A 73 4.03 10.27 -2.78
N ARG A 74 3.67 9.62 -3.87
CA ARG A 74 4.61 8.89 -4.73
C ARG A 74 4.11 8.86 -6.17
N LYS A 75 5.01 9.08 -7.11
CA LYS A 75 4.74 8.99 -8.54
C LYS A 75 5.90 8.27 -9.22
N ILE A 76 5.59 7.41 -10.18
CA ILE A 76 6.57 6.71 -11.00
C ILE A 76 6.10 6.74 -12.44
N ASP A 77 6.94 7.26 -13.31
CA ASP A 77 6.64 7.37 -14.74
C ASP A 77 6.88 6.02 -15.42
N TRP A 78 6.14 5.76 -16.50
CA TRP A 78 6.21 4.50 -17.26
C TRP A 78 7.59 4.18 -17.82
N ASN A 79 8.40 5.18 -18.12
CA ASN A 79 9.76 4.99 -18.62
C ASN A 79 10.70 4.30 -17.61
N LYS A 80 10.38 4.36 -16.32
CA LYS A 80 11.14 3.70 -15.23
C LYS A 80 10.64 2.29 -14.92
N ILE A 81 9.47 1.91 -15.44
CA ILE A 81 8.84 0.62 -15.20
C ILE A 81 9.21 -0.32 -16.37
N LYS A 82 9.81 -1.47 -16.06
CA LYS A 82 10.11 -2.55 -16.99
C LYS A 82 8.83 -3.32 -17.35
N CYS A 83 8.15 -3.81 -16.31
CA CYS A 83 6.92 -4.61 -16.43
C CYS A 83 6.08 -4.49 -15.17
N PHE A 84 4.87 -5.02 -15.21
CA PHE A 84 4.11 -5.26 -13.99
C PHE A 84 3.81 -6.75 -13.84
N ALA A 85 3.65 -7.21 -12.60
CA ALA A 85 3.38 -8.60 -12.27
C ALA A 85 2.20 -8.70 -11.32
N GLN A 86 1.37 -9.73 -11.51
CA GLN A 86 0.39 -10.13 -10.51
C GLN A 86 1.08 -11.00 -9.48
N VAL A 87 0.94 -10.66 -8.21
CA VAL A 87 1.57 -11.35 -7.09
C VAL A 87 0.52 -11.76 -6.08
N ASN A 88 0.48 -13.04 -5.75
CA ASN A 88 -0.26 -13.52 -4.59
C ASN A 88 0.70 -13.51 -3.40
N GLU A 89 0.45 -12.58 -2.48
CA GLU A 89 1.28 -12.40 -1.29
C GLU A 89 0.67 -13.18 -0.13
N GLU A 90 1.43 -14.13 0.38
CA GLU A 90 1.08 -14.89 1.56
C GLU A 90 1.98 -14.45 2.72
N TRP A 91 1.38 -14.05 3.81
CA TRP A 91 2.11 -13.73 5.02
C TRP A 91 1.43 -14.34 6.25
N THR A 92 2.24 -14.90 7.13
CA THR A 92 1.77 -15.55 8.35
C THR A 92 1.78 -14.55 9.49
N GLY A 93 0.61 -14.19 9.97
CA GLY A 93 0.46 -13.48 11.24
C GLY A 93 0.53 -14.44 12.43
N SER A 94 0.50 -13.93 13.65
CA SER A 94 0.54 -14.73 14.88
C SER A 94 -0.62 -15.73 15.00
N HIS A 95 -1.73 -15.52 14.31
CA HIS A 95 -2.95 -16.33 14.44
C HIS A 95 -3.63 -16.70 13.12
N ALA A 96 -3.13 -16.22 11.98
CA ALA A 96 -3.74 -16.50 10.68
C ALA A 96 -2.74 -16.35 9.54
N VAL A 97 -2.99 -17.12 8.47
CA VAL A 97 -2.35 -16.92 7.16
C VAL A 97 -3.20 -15.94 6.37
N HIS A 98 -2.61 -14.88 5.91
CA HIS A 98 -3.26 -13.87 5.10
C HIS A 98 -2.79 -13.98 3.66
N ASN A 99 -3.74 -13.98 2.73
CA ASN A 99 -3.49 -13.97 1.31
C ASN A 99 -4.00 -12.67 0.71
N GLU A 100 -3.14 -11.94 0.03
CA GLU A 100 -3.49 -10.70 -0.66
C GLU A 100 -3.04 -10.75 -2.12
N ASP A 101 -3.96 -10.45 -3.02
CA ASP A 101 -3.63 -10.25 -4.42
C ASP A 101 -3.15 -8.82 -4.65
N SER A 102 -1.99 -8.68 -5.24
CA SER A 102 -1.38 -7.39 -5.51
C SER A 102 -0.81 -7.30 -6.92
N ILE A 103 -0.66 -6.08 -7.41
CA ILE A 103 0.05 -5.76 -8.65
C ILE A 103 1.32 -5.03 -8.29
N TRP A 104 2.45 -5.59 -8.73
CA TRP A 104 3.77 -5.05 -8.54
C TRP A 104 4.27 -4.40 -9.83
N PHE A 105 4.71 -3.14 -9.75
CA PHE A 105 5.36 -2.43 -10.84
C PHE A 105 6.86 -2.47 -10.61
N ILE A 106 7.56 -3.14 -11.52
CA ILE A 106 8.96 -3.54 -11.38
C ILE A 106 9.79 -2.69 -12.33
N GLY A 107 10.87 -2.12 -11.85
CA GLY A 107 11.84 -1.34 -12.63
C GLY A 107 12.84 -2.21 -13.39
N PHE A 108 13.66 -1.56 -14.23
CA PHE A 108 14.68 -2.24 -15.05
C PHE A 108 15.78 -2.91 -14.20
N ASP A 109 16.01 -2.43 -12.97
CA ASP A 109 16.97 -3.03 -12.03
C ASP A 109 16.32 -4.12 -11.16
N ASP A 110 15.16 -4.62 -11.56
CA ASP A 110 14.34 -5.55 -10.80
C ASP A 110 13.96 -5.02 -9.41
N ILE A 111 13.86 -3.72 -9.29
CA ILE A 111 13.45 -3.04 -8.06
C ILE A 111 11.92 -2.88 -8.08
N LEU A 112 11.29 -3.28 -6.96
CA LEU A 112 9.87 -3.00 -6.76
C LEU A 112 9.67 -1.49 -6.54
N PHE A 113 9.14 -0.81 -7.55
CA PHE A 113 8.88 0.63 -7.47
C PHE A 113 7.54 0.95 -6.85
N PHE A 114 6.51 0.16 -7.15
CA PHE A 114 5.16 0.46 -6.69
C PHE A 114 4.36 -0.82 -6.49
N ARG A 115 3.52 -0.84 -5.47
CA ARG A 115 2.64 -1.96 -5.15
C ARG A 115 1.22 -1.45 -4.95
N ILE A 116 0.26 -2.09 -5.61
CA ILE A 116 -1.17 -1.86 -5.41
C ILE A 116 -1.78 -3.17 -4.96
N VAL A 117 -2.38 -3.19 -3.77
CA VAL A 117 -3.14 -4.33 -3.24
C VAL A 117 -4.58 -4.18 -3.71
N ALA A 118 -5.13 -5.25 -4.26
CA ALA A 118 -6.52 -5.31 -4.68
C ALA A 118 -7.40 -5.79 -3.51
N LYS A 119 -8.57 -5.18 -3.34
CA LYS A 119 -9.54 -5.58 -2.32
C LYS A 119 -10.30 -6.85 -2.70
N ASN A 120 -10.48 -7.06 -4.00
CA ASN A 120 -11.21 -8.18 -4.57
C ASN A 120 -10.76 -8.44 -6.02
N LYS A 121 -11.23 -9.56 -6.59
CA LYS A 121 -10.90 -9.96 -7.96
C LYS A 121 -11.35 -8.95 -9.02
N THR A 122 -12.45 -8.26 -8.82
CA THR A 122 -12.95 -7.24 -9.75
C THR A 122 -11.99 -6.05 -9.80
N GLU A 123 -11.56 -5.56 -8.66
CA GLU A 123 -10.57 -4.49 -8.57
C GLU A 123 -9.23 -4.92 -9.15
N LEU A 124 -8.80 -6.17 -8.87
CA LEU A 124 -7.58 -6.75 -9.45
C LEU A 124 -7.62 -6.73 -10.98
N ASN A 125 -8.70 -7.21 -11.57
CA ASN A 125 -8.88 -7.22 -13.03
C ASN A 125 -8.91 -5.81 -13.61
N SER A 126 -9.52 -4.85 -12.91
CA SER A 126 -9.52 -3.45 -13.32
C SER A 126 -8.12 -2.85 -13.32
N ILE A 127 -7.31 -3.13 -12.29
CA ILE A 127 -5.91 -2.68 -12.20
C ILE A 127 -5.09 -3.29 -13.34
N ILE A 128 -5.26 -4.59 -13.60
CA ILE A 128 -4.57 -5.30 -14.70
C ILE A 128 -4.94 -4.72 -16.04
N SER A 129 -6.24 -4.53 -16.30
CA SER A 129 -6.73 -3.95 -17.56
C SER A 129 -6.16 -2.54 -17.80
N GLU A 130 -6.13 -1.71 -16.76
CA GLU A 130 -5.57 -0.37 -16.85
C GLU A 130 -4.05 -0.40 -17.10
N ALA A 131 -3.31 -1.27 -16.39
CA ALA A 131 -1.86 -1.40 -16.54
C ALA A 131 -1.46 -1.93 -17.93
N ASN A 132 -2.24 -2.87 -18.50
CA ASN A 132 -2.02 -3.44 -19.83
C ASN A 132 -2.06 -2.39 -20.97
N ASN A 133 -2.76 -1.27 -20.75
CA ASN A 133 -2.78 -0.17 -21.73
C ASN A 133 -1.42 0.53 -21.87
N TYR A 134 -0.50 0.32 -20.93
CA TYR A 134 0.76 1.07 -20.87
C TYR A 134 2.00 0.19 -20.78
N LYS A 135 1.89 -1.02 -20.21
CA LYS A 135 3.01 -1.94 -20.01
C LYS A 135 2.57 -3.39 -20.14
N GLU A 136 3.50 -4.22 -20.57
CA GLU A 136 3.30 -5.67 -20.65
C GLU A 136 3.24 -6.29 -19.27
N LYS A 137 2.32 -7.25 -19.13
CA LYS A 137 2.21 -8.08 -17.94
C LYS A 137 3.31 -9.13 -17.97
N TYR A 138 3.95 -9.36 -16.83
CA TYR A 138 4.77 -10.53 -16.63
C TYR A 138 3.87 -11.78 -16.66
N GLU A 139 4.16 -12.75 -17.54
CA GLU A 139 3.23 -13.85 -17.87
C GLU A 139 2.89 -14.76 -16.69
N LYS A 140 3.78 -14.84 -15.69
CA LYS A 140 3.61 -15.74 -14.55
C LYS A 140 3.01 -15.02 -13.36
N ILE A 141 2.06 -15.69 -12.67
CA ILE A 141 1.60 -15.27 -11.35
C ILE A 141 2.71 -15.60 -10.36
N LEU A 142 3.22 -14.58 -9.72
CA LEU A 142 4.25 -14.73 -8.73
C LEU A 142 3.61 -15.02 -7.38
N LYS A 143 4.08 -16.08 -6.71
CA LYS A 143 3.71 -16.36 -5.32
C LYS A 143 4.83 -15.87 -4.42
N TYR A 144 4.49 -15.05 -3.48
CA TYR A 144 5.44 -14.49 -2.55
C TYR A 144 5.09 -14.86 -1.12
N ASN A 145 5.92 -15.68 -0.49
CA ASN A 145 5.79 -16.07 0.89
C ASN A 145 6.85 -15.34 1.71
N ASP A 146 6.41 -14.43 2.56
CA ASP A 146 7.33 -13.78 3.49
C ASP A 146 6.91 -14.03 4.94
N PRO A 147 7.67 -14.84 5.68
CA PRO A 147 7.38 -15.09 7.07
C PRO A 147 7.63 -13.89 7.99
N VAL A 148 8.30 -12.85 7.53
CA VAL A 148 8.74 -11.73 8.39
C VAL A 148 8.69 -10.40 7.65
N ASN A 149 7.57 -9.70 7.64
CA ASN A 149 7.43 -8.24 7.43
C ASN A 149 8.39 -7.54 6.43
N THR A 150 8.92 -8.25 5.43
CA THR A 150 9.92 -7.69 4.51
C THR A 150 9.30 -6.90 3.36
N ILE A 151 7.98 -6.87 3.22
CA ILE A 151 7.27 -6.11 2.18
C ILE A 151 7.70 -4.63 2.14
N TYR A 152 8.07 -4.07 3.28
CA TYR A 152 8.62 -2.70 3.36
C TYR A 152 10.11 -2.61 3.04
N ARG A 153 10.85 -3.74 3.02
CA ARG A 153 12.29 -3.80 2.77
C ARG A 153 12.66 -4.31 1.38
N LEU A 154 11.71 -4.85 0.62
CA LEU A 154 11.97 -5.31 -0.74
C LEU A 154 12.22 -4.13 -1.67
N ARG A 155 13.47 -3.74 -1.77
CA ARG A 155 13.95 -2.85 -2.83
C ARG A 155 14.25 -3.63 -4.11
N LYS A 156 14.62 -4.92 -4.01
CA LYS A 156 14.97 -5.76 -5.14
C LYS A 156 14.07 -7.00 -5.17
N VAL A 157 13.41 -7.22 -6.30
CA VAL A 157 12.62 -8.44 -6.53
C VAL A 157 13.60 -9.57 -6.81
N ARG A 158 13.57 -10.60 -5.98
CA ARG A 158 14.36 -11.81 -6.20
C ARG A 158 13.46 -12.86 -6.83
N TYR A 159 13.59 -13.03 -8.12
CA TYR A 159 12.81 -14.00 -8.90
C TYR A 159 13.06 -15.46 -8.47
N ASP A 160 14.23 -15.76 -7.91
CA ASP A 160 14.60 -17.05 -7.35
C ASP A 160 13.81 -17.45 -6.09
N ARG A 161 13.28 -16.46 -5.36
CA ARG A 161 12.42 -16.68 -4.19
C ARG A 161 10.93 -16.68 -4.50
N ILE A 162 10.57 -16.36 -5.70
CA ILE A 162 9.21 -16.37 -6.19
C ILE A 162 8.96 -17.79 -6.69
N LYS A 163 8.29 -18.63 -5.90
CA LYS A 163 7.88 -19.96 -6.36
C LYS A 163 6.93 -19.79 -7.54
N LEU A 164 7.36 -20.34 -8.67
CA LEU A 164 6.59 -20.41 -9.91
C LEU A 164 5.46 -21.40 -9.76
#